data_1c0c7bbda1ee12b8955b701c21b1b1f6
#
_entry.id   1c0c7bbda1ee12b8955b701c21b1b1f6
#
_cell.length_a   1.000
_cell.length_b   1.000
_cell.length_c   1.000
_cell.angle_alpha   90.00
_cell.angle_beta   90.00
_cell.angle_gamma   90.00
#
_symmetry.space_group_name_H-M   'P 1'
#
loop_
_entity.id
_entity.type
_entity.pdbx_description
1 polymer ?
#
loop_
_entity_poly.entity_id
_entity_poly.type
_entity_poly.pdbx_seq_one_letter_code
_entity_poly.pdbx_strand_id
1 'polypeptide(L)'
;MTTTQYLERRSELETYFDRTAVTAWSRLTSDAPVGRIRATVRAGRDEMRQTLLSWLPQDLRGARLLDAGCGTGALSIDAARRGADVVAVDISPTLIQIASGRLPVDISRREIRFVAGDMLDPTLGKFDFVVAMDSVIHYHPTDVVRIFAGLATRTLQSLLVTFAPRTPALTLMHTVGRAFPRENRAPAIEPITEQYLKQLITDHPDLDDWSFGRSRRVASSFYKSHALELLRR
;
A
#
# COMPACT_ATOMS: atom_id res chain seq x y z
N MET A 1 -8.28 -15.03 10.90
CA MET A 1 -9.68 -14.53 11.00
C MET A 1 -9.69 -13.02 11.07
N THR A 2 -10.53 -12.37 10.28
CA THR A 2 -10.71 -10.93 10.23
C THR A 2 -11.35 -10.44 11.53
N THR A 3 -10.74 -9.50 12.23
CA THR A 3 -11.30 -8.97 13.50
C THR A 3 -12.40 -7.95 13.24
N THR A 4 -13.31 -7.74 14.19
CA THR A 4 -14.33 -6.67 14.13
C THR A 4 -13.65 -5.31 13.94
N GLN A 5 -12.55 -5.04 14.65
CA GLN A 5 -11.76 -3.82 14.52
C GLN A 5 -11.21 -3.59 13.10
N TYR A 6 -10.71 -4.64 12.45
CA TYR A 6 -10.28 -4.57 11.05
C TYR A 6 -11.42 -4.19 10.12
N LEU A 7 -12.58 -4.83 10.26
CA LEU A 7 -13.76 -4.58 9.41
C LEU A 7 -14.30 -3.16 9.58
N GLU A 8 -14.40 -2.68 10.80
CA GLU A 8 -14.79 -1.30 11.10
C GLU A 8 -13.81 -0.30 10.48
N ARG A 9 -12.51 -0.52 10.70
CA ARG A 9 -11.48 0.35 10.15
C ARG A 9 -11.47 0.35 8.62
N ARG A 10 -11.62 -0.81 8.00
CA ARG A 10 -11.74 -0.93 6.55
C ARG A 10 -12.92 -0.14 6.00
N SER A 11 -14.10 -0.23 6.63
CA SER A 11 -15.29 0.51 6.23
C SER A 11 -15.12 2.03 6.36
N GLU A 12 -14.45 2.50 7.43
CA GLU A 12 -14.09 3.92 7.59
C GLU A 12 -13.16 4.39 6.47
N LEU A 13 -12.13 3.59 6.13
CA LEU A 13 -11.17 3.90 5.08
C LEU A 13 -11.85 3.91 3.70
N GLU A 14 -12.70 2.94 3.41
CA GLU A 14 -13.50 2.89 2.18
C GLU A 14 -14.32 4.18 2.02
N THR A 15 -15.11 4.54 3.03
CA THR A 15 -15.92 5.76 3.01
C THR A 15 -15.07 7.02 2.80
N TYR A 16 -13.92 7.11 3.47
CA TYR A 16 -13.03 8.25 3.36
C TYR A 16 -12.39 8.37 1.97
N PHE A 17 -11.80 7.30 1.47
CA PHE A 17 -11.11 7.31 0.18
C PHE A 17 -12.08 7.39 -1.00
N ASP A 18 -13.29 6.84 -0.86
CA ASP A 18 -14.28 6.86 -1.93
C ASP A 18 -15.03 8.19 -2.04
N ARG A 19 -15.28 8.87 -0.92
CA ARG A 19 -16.12 10.09 -0.88
C ARG A 19 -15.35 11.35 -0.59
N THR A 20 -14.46 11.34 0.39
CA THR A 20 -13.82 12.56 0.92
C THR A 20 -12.50 12.86 0.25
N ALA A 21 -11.65 11.87 0.06
CA ALA A 21 -10.28 12.06 -0.39
C ALA A 21 -10.08 11.87 -1.90
N VAL A 22 -11.05 11.32 -2.62
CA VAL A 22 -10.93 10.91 -4.02
C VAL A 22 -10.40 12.02 -4.94
N THR A 23 -10.92 13.22 -4.84
CA THR A 23 -10.48 14.36 -5.67
C THR A 23 -9.05 14.78 -5.34
N ALA A 24 -8.72 14.87 -4.04
CA ALA A 24 -7.38 15.24 -3.59
C ALA A 24 -6.35 14.17 -3.98
N TRP A 25 -6.73 12.89 -3.84
CA TRP A 25 -5.89 11.74 -4.17
C TRP A 25 -5.68 11.60 -5.68
N SER A 26 -6.73 11.76 -6.47
CA SER A 26 -6.65 11.79 -7.93
C SER A 26 -5.71 12.88 -8.43
N ARG A 27 -5.76 14.09 -7.86
CA ARG A 27 -4.83 15.17 -8.20
C ARG A 27 -3.41 14.90 -7.73
N LEU A 28 -3.21 14.35 -6.54
CA LEU A 28 -1.89 14.01 -6.01
C LEU A 28 -1.17 12.98 -6.88
N THR A 29 -1.90 12.02 -7.43
CA THR A 29 -1.38 10.90 -8.22
C THR A 29 -1.45 11.12 -9.74
N SER A 30 -1.72 12.35 -10.21
CA SER A 30 -1.71 12.76 -11.62
C SER A 30 -0.57 13.73 -11.90
N ASP A 31 -0.35 14.08 -13.16
CA ASP A 31 0.62 15.10 -13.58
C ASP A 31 0.13 16.53 -13.40
N ALA A 32 -1.11 16.71 -12.88
CA ALA A 32 -1.68 18.03 -12.63
C ALA A 32 -0.81 18.86 -11.66
N PRO A 33 -0.70 20.18 -11.86
CA PRO A 33 0.00 21.07 -10.95
C PRO A 33 -0.57 20.97 -9.52
N VAL A 34 0.31 20.85 -8.53
CA VAL A 34 -0.04 20.77 -7.12
C VAL A 34 0.81 21.78 -6.31
N GLY A 35 0.29 22.22 -5.17
CA GLY A 35 1.06 23.10 -4.29
C GLY A 35 2.35 22.45 -3.78
N ARG A 36 3.32 23.26 -3.32
CA ARG A 36 4.67 22.81 -2.91
C ARG A 36 4.67 21.60 -1.97
N ILE A 37 3.81 21.58 -0.95
CA ILE A 37 3.69 20.47 0.01
C ILE A 37 3.26 19.18 -0.71
N ARG A 38 2.23 19.24 -1.55
CA ARG A 38 1.76 18.08 -2.31
C ARG A 38 2.80 17.60 -3.35
N ALA A 39 3.59 18.51 -3.90
CA ALA A 39 4.70 18.15 -4.80
C ALA A 39 5.77 17.34 -4.07
N THR A 40 6.14 17.69 -2.82
CA THR A 40 7.09 16.89 -2.03
C THR A 40 6.52 15.53 -1.64
N VAL A 41 5.22 15.45 -1.34
CA VAL A 41 4.56 14.16 -1.07
C VAL A 41 4.56 13.28 -2.33
N ARG A 42 4.24 13.85 -3.51
CA ARG A 42 4.29 13.14 -4.79
C ARG A 42 5.68 12.58 -5.06
N ALA A 43 6.71 13.42 -4.98
CA ALA A 43 8.11 13.01 -5.19
C ALA A 43 8.52 11.88 -4.23
N GLY A 44 8.17 11.97 -2.95
CA GLY A 44 8.45 10.91 -1.98
C GLY A 44 7.72 9.60 -2.28
N ARG A 45 6.47 9.66 -2.74
CA ARG A 45 5.72 8.48 -3.19
C ARG A 45 6.34 7.86 -4.44
N ASP A 46 6.78 8.69 -5.38
CA ASP A 46 7.45 8.21 -6.59
C ASP A 46 8.79 7.54 -6.25
N GLU A 47 9.58 8.10 -5.33
CA GLU A 47 10.80 7.46 -4.82
C GLU A 47 10.51 6.13 -4.14
N MET A 48 9.45 6.06 -3.30
CA MET A 48 9.05 4.81 -2.65
C MET A 48 8.60 3.75 -3.66
N ARG A 49 7.78 4.12 -4.65
CA ARG A 49 7.36 3.24 -5.74
C ARG A 49 8.57 2.68 -6.49
N GLN A 50 9.51 3.53 -6.88
CA GLN A 50 10.75 3.09 -7.55
C GLN A 50 11.60 2.20 -6.64
N THR A 51 11.64 2.46 -5.34
CA THR A 51 12.32 1.60 -4.36
C THR A 51 11.72 0.20 -4.37
N LEU A 52 10.40 0.06 -4.21
CA LEU A 52 9.72 -1.24 -4.21
C LEU A 52 9.91 -1.97 -5.54
N LEU A 53 9.74 -1.26 -6.66
CA LEU A 53 9.95 -1.82 -8.00
C LEU A 53 11.40 -2.25 -8.23
N SER A 54 12.39 -1.57 -7.66
CA SER A 54 13.80 -1.98 -7.75
C SER A 54 14.12 -3.27 -7.01
N TRP A 55 13.24 -3.69 -6.10
CA TRP A 55 13.34 -4.94 -5.35
C TRP A 55 12.73 -6.14 -6.08
N LEU A 56 11.91 -5.88 -7.09
CA LEU A 56 11.38 -6.89 -7.98
C LEU A 56 12.34 -7.16 -9.15
N PRO A 57 12.27 -8.33 -9.80
CA PRO A 57 12.98 -8.59 -11.04
C PRO A 57 12.71 -7.52 -12.11
N GLN A 58 13.72 -7.23 -12.94
CA GLN A 58 13.54 -6.29 -14.06
C GLN A 58 12.59 -6.86 -15.13
N ASP A 59 12.64 -8.16 -15.36
CA ASP A 59 11.73 -8.90 -16.22
C ASP A 59 10.74 -9.68 -15.34
N LEU A 60 9.46 -9.33 -15.45
CA LEU A 60 8.35 -9.95 -14.72
C LEU A 60 7.46 -10.81 -15.64
N ARG A 61 7.90 -11.12 -16.85
CA ARG A 61 7.13 -11.98 -17.75
C ARG A 61 6.87 -13.34 -17.15
N GLY A 62 5.60 -13.74 -17.15
CA GLY A 62 5.14 -14.97 -16.53
C GLY A 62 4.93 -14.91 -15.01
N ALA A 63 5.30 -13.81 -14.36
CA ALA A 63 5.05 -13.59 -12.95
C ALA A 63 3.69 -12.95 -12.71
N ARG A 64 2.98 -13.38 -11.66
CA ARG A 64 1.75 -12.77 -11.17
C ARG A 64 2.06 -11.84 -10.01
N LEU A 65 1.56 -10.62 -10.06
CA LEU A 65 1.76 -9.60 -9.03
C LEU A 65 0.42 -9.10 -8.47
N LEU A 66 0.30 -9.06 -7.14
CA LEU A 66 -0.80 -8.36 -6.46
C LEU A 66 -0.31 -6.97 -6.00
N ASP A 67 -0.97 -5.92 -6.49
CA ASP A 67 -0.86 -4.56 -5.95
C ASP A 67 -2.01 -4.34 -4.96
N ALA A 68 -1.68 -4.48 -3.66
CA ALA A 68 -2.64 -4.51 -2.55
C ALA A 68 -2.84 -3.09 -1.99
N GLY A 69 -3.94 -2.44 -2.37
CA GLY A 69 -4.20 -1.03 -2.13
C GLY A 69 -3.61 -0.16 -3.23
N CYS A 70 -3.93 -0.49 -4.49
CA CYS A 70 -3.31 0.09 -5.68
C CYS A 70 -3.62 1.58 -5.91
N GLY A 71 -4.65 2.11 -5.25
CA GLY A 71 -5.12 3.48 -5.45
C GLY A 71 -5.43 3.74 -6.93
N THR A 72 -4.69 4.66 -7.56
CA THR A 72 -4.85 5.01 -8.98
C THR A 72 -3.96 4.22 -9.94
N GLY A 73 -3.36 3.12 -9.49
CA GLY A 73 -2.72 2.12 -10.34
C GLY A 73 -1.30 2.42 -10.84
N ALA A 74 -0.60 3.40 -10.27
CA ALA A 74 0.72 3.79 -10.78
C ALA A 74 1.77 2.66 -10.67
N LEU A 75 1.80 1.92 -9.55
CA LEU A 75 2.69 0.77 -9.36
C LEU A 75 2.29 -0.38 -10.28
N SER A 76 0.98 -0.64 -10.40
CA SER A 76 0.44 -1.67 -11.30
C SER A 76 0.87 -1.47 -12.74
N ILE A 77 0.82 -0.22 -13.24
CA ILE A 77 1.25 0.14 -14.60
C ILE A 77 2.75 -0.13 -14.78
N ASP A 78 3.58 0.30 -13.83
CA ASP A 78 5.03 0.10 -13.90
C ASP A 78 5.40 -1.41 -13.85
N ALA A 79 4.68 -2.23 -13.08
CA ALA A 79 4.87 -3.67 -13.02
C ALA A 79 4.43 -4.37 -14.33
N ALA A 80 3.29 -3.97 -14.88
CA ALA A 80 2.81 -4.50 -16.18
C ALA A 80 3.78 -4.18 -17.33
N ARG A 81 4.38 -2.98 -17.34
CA ARG A 81 5.43 -2.62 -18.32
C ARG A 81 6.66 -3.53 -18.23
N ARG A 82 6.89 -4.19 -17.11
CA ARG A 82 7.93 -5.24 -16.95
C ARG A 82 7.42 -6.63 -17.32
N GLY A 83 6.15 -6.76 -17.75
CA GLY A 83 5.54 -8.00 -18.21
C GLY A 83 4.78 -8.80 -17.15
N ALA A 84 4.51 -8.23 -15.97
CA ALA A 84 3.73 -8.92 -14.95
C ALA A 84 2.24 -9.05 -15.34
N ASP A 85 1.61 -10.19 -14.98
CA ASP A 85 0.16 -10.31 -14.86
C ASP A 85 -0.28 -9.71 -13.53
N VAL A 86 -0.87 -8.50 -13.56
CA VAL A 86 -1.15 -7.72 -12.36
C VAL A 86 -2.61 -7.83 -11.95
N VAL A 87 -2.84 -8.13 -10.68
CA VAL A 87 -4.13 -7.90 -10.01
C VAL A 87 -3.97 -6.69 -9.11
N ALA A 88 -4.71 -5.63 -9.41
CA ALA A 88 -4.67 -4.36 -8.70
C ALA A 88 -5.94 -4.18 -7.89
N VAL A 89 -5.84 -4.23 -6.56
CA VAL A 89 -7.01 -4.19 -5.66
C VAL A 89 -6.99 -2.92 -4.83
N ASP A 90 -8.14 -2.26 -4.74
CA ASP A 90 -8.36 -1.16 -3.79
C ASP A 90 -9.77 -1.23 -3.21
N ILE A 91 -9.92 -0.80 -1.96
CA ILE A 91 -11.24 -0.76 -1.29
C ILE A 91 -12.17 0.30 -1.88
N SER A 92 -11.63 1.35 -2.54
CA SER A 92 -12.42 2.42 -3.15
C SER A 92 -12.79 2.10 -4.59
N PRO A 93 -14.08 1.84 -4.90
CA PRO A 93 -14.53 1.67 -6.28
C PRO A 93 -14.19 2.86 -7.18
N THR A 94 -14.24 4.08 -6.63
CA THR A 94 -13.95 5.30 -7.38
C THR A 94 -12.46 5.39 -7.77
N LEU A 95 -11.53 5.00 -6.87
CA LEU A 95 -10.11 4.94 -7.22
C LEU A 95 -9.84 3.88 -8.29
N ILE A 96 -10.50 2.74 -8.23
CA ILE A 96 -10.44 1.69 -9.27
C ILE A 96 -10.94 2.19 -10.63
N GLN A 97 -12.04 2.95 -10.66
CA GLN A 97 -12.52 3.57 -11.90
C GLN A 97 -11.48 4.55 -12.48
N ILE A 98 -10.87 5.38 -11.62
CA ILE A 98 -9.81 6.31 -12.04
C ILE A 98 -8.59 5.54 -12.55
N ALA A 99 -8.15 4.48 -11.87
CA ALA A 99 -7.04 3.64 -12.28
C ALA A 99 -7.28 3.02 -13.66
N SER A 100 -8.46 2.43 -13.86
CA SER A 100 -8.87 1.86 -15.14
C SER A 100 -8.96 2.90 -16.27
N GLY A 101 -9.40 4.12 -15.96
CA GLY A 101 -9.49 5.23 -16.92
C GLY A 101 -8.12 5.84 -17.27
N ARG A 102 -7.10 5.63 -16.44
CA ARG A 102 -5.71 6.08 -16.66
C ARG A 102 -4.81 5.03 -17.30
N LEU A 103 -5.36 3.88 -17.65
CA LEU A 103 -4.56 2.83 -18.27
C LEU A 103 -3.97 3.35 -19.57
N PRO A 104 -2.61 3.37 -19.71
CA PRO A 104 -1.96 3.83 -20.93
C PRO A 104 -2.28 2.92 -22.13
N VAL A 105 -2.22 3.48 -23.32
CA VAL A 105 -2.54 2.74 -24.56
C VAL A 105 -1.56 1.61 -24.89
N ASP A 106 -0.36 1.66 -24.32
CA ASP A 106 0.69 0.64 -24.42
C ASP A 106 0.46 -0.56 -23.50
N ILE A 107 -0.50 -0.48 -22.55
CA ILE A 107 -0.86 -1.55 -21.60
C ILE A 107 -2.22 -2.14 -21.97
N SER A 108 -2.26 -3.45 -22.17
CA SER A 108 -3.52 -4.16 -22.40
C SER A 108 -4.32 -4.30 -21.10
N ARG A 109 -5.65 -4.21 -21.20
CA ARG A 109 -6.56 -4.54 -20.10
C ARG A 109 -6.46 -6.00 -19.62
N ARG A 110 -5.77 -6.85 -20.37
CA ARG A 110 -5.49 -8.23 -19.94
C ARG A 110 -4.26 -8.33 -19.02
N GLU A 111 -3.38 -7.33 -19.07
CA GLU A 111 -2.17 -7.29 -18.23
C GLU A 111 -2.44 -6.76 -16.83
N ILE A 112 -3.50 -5.94 -16.65
CA ILE A 112 -3.91 -5.43 -15.33
C ILE A 112 -5.40 -5.66 -15.12
N ARG A 113 -5.74 -6.47 -14.11
CA ARG A 113 -7.10 -6.64 -13.62
C ARG A 113 -7.33 -5.74 -12.41
N PHE A 114 -8.07 -4.65 -12.59
CA PHE A 114 -8.50 -3.77 -11.50
C PHE A 114 -9.73 -4.34 -10.79
N VAL A 115 -9.67 -4.39 -9.45
CA VAL A 115 -10.71 -4.99 -8.59
C VAL A 115 -11.02 -4.04 -7.43
N ALA A 116 -12.28 -3.63 -7.30
CA ALA A 116 -12.74 -2.96 -6.09
C ALA A 116 -13.07 -4.01 -5.03
N GLY A 117 -12.39 -3.99 -3.87
CA GLY A 117 -12.61 -4.98 -2.83
C GLY A 117 -11.50 -5.10 -1.81
N ASP A 118 -11.56 -6.18 -1.03
CA ASP A 118 -10.59 -6.48 0.02
C ASP A 118 -9.34 -7.16 -0.55
N MET A 119 -8.15 -6.64 -0.23
CA MET A 119 -6.88 -7.26 -0.61
C MET A 119 -6.69 -8.68 -0.01
N LEU A 120 -7.46 -9.01 1.03
CA LEU A 120 -7.45 -10.32 1.67
C LEU A 120 -8.46 -11.32 1.08
N ASP A 121 -9.26 -10.93 0.07
CA ASP A 121 -10.23 -11.82 -0.56
C ASP A 121 -9.54 -13.06 -1.15
N PRO A 122 -9.90 -14.29 -0.69
CA PRO A 122 -9.28 -15.52 -1.15
C PRO A 122 -9.48 -15.79 -2.65
N THR A 123 -10.50 -15.21 -3.27
CA THR A 123 -10.81 -15.40 -4.69
C THR A 123 -9.80 -14.74 -5.63
N LEU A 124 -8.93 -13.85 -5.12
CA LEU A 124 -7.87 -13.20 -5.89
C LEU A 124 -6.80 -14.20 -6.37
N GLY A 125 -6.62 -15.33 -5.67
CA GLY A 125 -5.70 -16.40 -6.03
C GLY A 125 -4.30 -16.22 -5.41
N LYS A 126 -3.28 -16.86 -6.02
CA LYS A 126 -1.87 -16.83 -5.59
C LYS A 126 -1.05 -15.94 -6.51
N PHE A 127 0.06 -15.40 -5.97
CA PHE A 127 0.95 -14.45 -6.66
C PHE A 127 2.41 -14.78 -6.39
N ASP A 128 3.27 -14.53 -7.34
CA ASP A 128 4.72 -14.60 -7.13
C ASP A 128 5.16 -13.48 -6.20
N PHE A 129 4.63 -12.28 -6.43
CA PHE A 129 4.97 -11.08 -5.68
C PHE A 129 3.69 -10.37 -5.19
N VAL A 130 3.75 -9.86 -3.98
CA VAL A 130 2.71 -8.98 -3.44
C VAL A 130 3.36 -7.66 -3.01
N VAL A 131 2.77 -6.55 -3.40
CA VAL A 131 3.21 -5.22 -3.00
C VAL A 131 2.05 -4.50 -2.31
N ALA A 132 2.31 -3.95 -1.11
CA ALA A 132 1.34 -3.16 -0.34
C ALA A 132 1.97 -1.80 0.01
N MET A 133 1.86 -0.84 -0.92
CA MET A 133 2.46 0.49 -0.79
C MET A 133 1.47 1.48 -0.17
N ASP A 134 1.81 2.01 1.01
CA ASP A 134 1.02 3.01 1.77
C ASP A 134 -0.45 2.64 2.01
N SER A 135 -0.80 1.34 1.90
CA SER A 135 -2.17 0.85 2.03
C SER A 135 -2.54 0.44 3.46
N VAL A 136 -1.55 0.03 4.26
CA VAL A 136 -1.79 -0.50 5.63
C VAL A 136 -1.46 0.50 6.74
N ILE A 137 -1.02 1.70 6.42
CA ILE A 137 -0.53 2.72 7.37
C ILE A 137 -1.60 3.27 8.32
N HIS A 138 -2.85 2.95 8.08
CA HIS A 138 -4.01 3.38 8.87
C HIS A 138 -4.52 2.31 9.83
N TYR A 139 -3.95 1.10 9.82
CA TYR A 139 -4.37 0.00 10.68
C TYR A 139 -3.52 -0.09 11.94
N HIS A 140 -4.10 -0.60 13.01
CA HIS A 140 -3.36 -0.85 14.26
C HIS A 140 -2.24 -1.88 14.01
N PRO A 141 -1.08 -1.79 14.68
CA PRO A 141 0.07 -2.67 14.45
C PRO A 141 -0.24 -4.16 14.41
N THR A 142 -1.11 -4.64 15.30
CA THR A 142 -1.52 -6.05 15.32
C THR A 142 -2.36 -6.44 14.10
N ASP A 143 -3.19 -5.54 13.57
CA ASP A 143 -3.96 -5.78 12.36
C ASP A 143 -3.07 -5.70 11.12
N VAL A 144 -2.04 -4.82 11.11
CA VAL A 144 -1.03 -4.77 10.05
C VAL A 144 -0.35 -6.13 9.89
N VAL A 145 0.09 -6.76 10.98
CA VAL A 145 0.75 -8.08 10.91
C VAL A 145 -0.22 -9.18 10.48
N ARG A 146 -1.49 -9.13 10.92
CA ARG A 146 -2.53 -10.05 10.41
C ARG A 146 -2.78 -9.88 8.91
N ILE A 147 -2.77 -8.65 8.41
CA ILE A 147 -2.85 -8.37 6.97
C ILE A 147 -1.64 -8.99 6.25
N PHE A 148 -0.43 -8.80 6.78
CA PHE A 148 0.78 -9.40 6.20
C PHE A 148 0.69 -10.92 6.19
N ALA A 149 0.26 -11.55 7.29
CA ALA A 149 0.05 -12.99 7.35
C ALA A 149 -0.98 -13.45 6.31
N GLY A 150 -2.12 -12.76 6.19
CA GLY A 150 -3.13 -13.06 5.17
C GLY A 150 -2.61 -12.92 3.74
N LEU A 151 -1.79 -11.91 3.44
CA LEU A 151 -1.14 -11.75 2.14
C LEU A 151 -0.06 -12.81 1.92
N ALA A 152 0.70 -13.19 2.95
CA ALA A 152 1.75 -14.19 2.90
C ALA A 152 1.23 -15.58 2.50
N THR A 153 0.01 -15.95 2.91
CA THR A 153 -0.60 -17.24 2.53
C THR A 153 -0.75 -17.42 1.01
N ARG A 154 -0.78 -16.32 0.27
CA ARG A 154 -0.95 -16.31 -1.19
C ARG A 154 0.26 -15.83 -1.96
N THR A 155 1.37 -15.50 -1.27
CA THR A 155 2.61 -15.03 -1.86
C THR A 155 3.61 -16.18 -1.97
N LEU A 156 4.19 -16.38 -3.15
CA LEU A 156 5.10 -17.50 -3.43
C LEU A 156 6.58 -17.13 -3.22
N GLN A 157 6.97 -15.86 -3.46
CA GLN A 157 8.38 -15.45 -3.41
C GLN A 157 8.63 -14.32 -2.41
N SER A 158 8.07 -13.10 -2.66
CA SER A 158 8.28 -11.97 -1.77
C SER A 158 7.05 -11.10 -1.57
N LEU A 159 6.94 -10.57 -0.35
CA LEU A 159 5.93 -9.60 0.06
C LEU A 159 6.65 -8.28 0.39
N LEU A 160 6.37 -7.25 -0.41
CA LEU A 160 6.91 -5.91 -0.26
C LEU A 160 5.86 -5.01 0.39
N VAL A 161 6.17 -4.48 1.55
CA VAL A 161 5.21 -3.67 2.32
C VAL A 161 5.80 -2.33 2.70
N THR A 162 4.95 -1.34 2.94
CA THR A 162 5.38 -0.10 3.59
C THR A 162 4.59 0.15 4.85
N PHE A 163 5.21 0.84 5.78
CA PHE A 163 4.59 1.30 7.02
C PHE A 163 5.03 2.74 7.34
N ALA A 164 4.23 3.45 8.13
CA ALA A 164 4.57 4.78 8.61
C ALA A 164 5.57 4.67 9.76
N PRO A 165 6.83 5.13 9.60
CA PRO A 165 7.82 5.02 10.66
C PRO A 165 7.50 5.98 11.81
N ARG A 166 7.60 5.52 13.05
CA ARG A 166 7.43 6.38 14.22
C ARG A 166 8.55 7.41 14.29
N THR A 167 8.20 8.69 14.13
CA THR A 167 9.13 9.81 14.23
C THR A 167 8.57 10.87 15.17
N PRO A 168 9.41 11.67 15.86
CA PRO A 168 8.93 12.75 16.72
C PRO A 168 7.98 13.70 16.00
N ALA A 169 8.23 14.02 14.73
CA ALA A 169 7.39 14.88 13.93
C ALA A 169 6.01 14.27 13.63
N LEU A 170 5.94 12.97 13.29
CA LEU A 170 4.66 12.28 13.09
C LEU A 170 3.89 12.13 14.41
N THR A 171 4.58 11.87 15.51
CA THR A 171 3.95 11.83 16.85
C THR A 171 3.35 13.18 17.22
N LEU A 172 4.08 14.29 16.98
CA LEU A 172 3.57 15.64 17.21
C LEU A 172 2.37 15.97 16.31
N MET A 173 2.44 15.66 15.01
CA MET A 173 1.32 15.84 14.08
C MET A 173 0.07 15.04 14.51
N HIS A 174 0.25 13.84 15.01
CA HIS A 174 -0.83 13.01 15.54
C HIS A 174 -1.49 13.66 16.76
N THR A 175 -0.69 14.22 17.66
CA THR A 175 -1.19 14.89 18.88
C THR A 175 -1.93 16.17 18.55
N VAL A 176 -1.38 17.00 17.67
CA VAL A 176 -2.01 18.25 17.19
C VAL A 176 -3.25 17.97 16.34
N GLY A 177 -3.20 16.94 15.48
CA GLY A 177 -4.35 16.51 14.67
C GLY A 177 -5.59 16.13 15.49
N ARG A 178 -5.42 15.68 16.73
CA ARG A 178 -6.54 15.37 17.65
C ARG A 178 -7.32 16.62 18.11
N ALA A 179 -6.76 17.81 17.98
CA ALA A 179 -7.37 19.07 18.38
C ALA A 179 -8.32 19.67 17.34
N PHE A 180 -8.33 19.17 16.08
CA PHE A 180 -9.21 19.68 15.02
C PHE A 180 -10.57 18.97 14.94
N PRO A 181 -11.66 19.62 14.42
CA PRO A 181 -13.01 19.04 14.31
C PRO A 181 -13.04 17.73 13.50
N ARG A 182 -13.94 16.79 13.83
CA ARG A 182 -13.96 15.42 13.31
C ARG A 182 -14.47 15.24 11.88
N GLU A 183 -15.25 16.18 11.35
CA GLU A 183 -16.05 15.98 10.12
C GLU A 183 -15.26 15.87 8.80
N ASN A 184 -13.97 16.26 8.76
CA ASN A 184 -13.13 16.21 7.53
C ASN A 184 -11.72 15.65 7.78
N ARG A 185 -11.54 14.79 8.78
CA ARG A 185 -10.21 14.27 9.10
C ARG A 185 -9.84 13.11 8.18
N ALA A 186 -8.61 13.20 7.63
CA ALA A 186 -7.95 12.02 7.12
C ALA A 186 -7.88 10.93 8.21
N PRO A 187 -8.11 9.65 7.89
CA PRO A 187 -7.94 8.57 8.83
C PRO A 187 -6.56 8.64 9.47
N ALA A 188 -6.51 8.45 10.79
CA ALA A 188 -5.26 8.54 11.51
C ALA A 188 -4.23 7.56 10.91
N ILE A 189 -3.01 8.05 10.71
CA ILE A 189 -1.86 7.19 10.42
C ILE A 189 -1.42 6.58 11.74
N GLU A 190 -1.15 5.28 11.77
CA GLU A 190 -0.66 4.54 12.94
C GLU A 190 0.86 4.31 12.82
N PRO A 191 1.71 5.20 13.40
CA PRO A 191 3.16 5.05 13.26
C PRO A 191 3.69 3.88 14.07
N ILE A 192 4.52 3.06 13.41
CA ILE A 192 5.14 1.85 13.99
C ILE A 192 6.66 2.01 13.94
N THR A 193 7.39 1.57 14.99
CA THR A 193 8.85 1.42 14.88
C THR A 193 9.18 0.14 14.11
N GLU A 194 10.25 0.16 13.31
CA GLU A 194 10.68 -1.02 12.56
C GLU A 194 10.95 -2.21 13.49
N GLN A 195 11.61 -1.96 14.62
CA GLN A 195 11.90 -3.00 15.60
C GLN A 195 10.62 -3.66 16.14
N TYR A 196 9.62 -2.87 16.50
CA TYR A 196 8.35 -3.40 17.02
C TYR A 196 7.57 -4.16 15.93
N LEU A 197 7.56 -3.65 14.69
CA LEU A 197 6.94 -4.36 13.57
C LEU A 197 7.63 -5.71 13.31
N LYS A 198 8.97 -5.73 13.28
CA LYS A 198 9.73 -6.98 13.13
C LYS A 198 9.46 -7.97 14.26
N GLN A 199 9.37 -7.50 15.50
CA GLN A 199 9.00 -8.35 16.63
C GLN A 199 7.62 -9.00 16.43
N LEU A 200 6.59 -8.19 16.09
CA LEU A 200 5.24 -8.70 15.85
C LEU A 200 5.20 -9.71 14.69
N ILE A 201 6.00 -9.50 13.63
CA ILE A 201 6.12 -10.44 12.50
C ILE A 201 6.77 -11.74 12.96
N THR A 202 7.86 -11.67 13.74
CA THR A 202 8.57 -12.85 14.26
C THR A 202 7.69 -13.67 15.21
N ASP A 203 6.83 -13.01 15.98
CA ASP A 203 5.94 -13.67 16.94
C ASP A 203 4.66 -14.23 16.29
N HIS A 204 4.44 -14.00 14.98
CA HIS A 204 3.23 -14.44 14.29
C HIS A 204 3.42 -15.80 13.62
N PRO A 205 2.70 -16.86 14.04
CA PRO A 205 2.96 -18.23 13.56
C PRO A 205 2.80 -18.42 12.05
N ASP A 206 1.86 -17.70 11.41
CA ASP A 206 1.66 -17.79 9.96
C ASP A 206 2.78 -17.11 9.14
N LEU A 207 3.77 -16.51 9.81
CA LEU A 207 4.94 -15.87 9.19
C LEU A 207 6.26 -16.57 9.52
N ASP A 208 6.24 -17.75 10.16
CA ASP A 208 7.44 -18.51 10.53
C ASP A 208 8.31 -18.90 9.31
N ASP A 209 7.67 -19.15 8.16
CA ASP A 209 8.37 -19.49 6.90
C ASP A 209 8.92 -18.25 6.16
N TRP A 210 8.90 -17.07 6.80
CA TRP A 210 9.31 -15.82 6.19
C TRP A 210 10.58 -15.27 6.86
N SER A 211 11.43 -14.64 6.07
CA SER A 211 12.63 -13.95 6.54
C SER A 211 12.60 -12.49 6.12
N PHE A 212 13.27 -11.64 6.90
CA PHE A 212 13.44 -10.24 6.54
C PHE A 212 14.48 -10.10 5.43
N GLY A 213 14.07 -9.45 4.35
CA GLY A 213 14.94 -9.03 3.27
C GLY A 213 15.39 -7.57 3.43
N ARG A 214 15.28 -6.80 2.34
CA ARG A 214 15.68 -5.39 2.27
C ARG A 214 14.76 -4.51 3.11
N SER A 215 15.34 -3.42 3.62
CA SER A 215 14.63 -2.39 4.37
C SER A 215 15.14 -1.02 3.93
N ARG A 216 14.25 -0.07 3.63
CA ARG A 216 14.61 1.28 3.21
C ARG A 216 13.59 2.30 3.65
N ARG A 217 14.07 3.37 4.26
CA ARG A 217 13.26 4.53 4.62
C ARG A 217 13.35 5.59 3.53
N VAL A 218 12.20 6.11 3.10
CA VAL A 218 12.06 7.31 2.27
C VAL A 218 11.48 8.42 3.13
N ALA A 219 12.18 9.56 3.16
CA ALA A 219 11.79 10.70 3.97
C ALA A 219 12.06 12.00 3.19
N SER A 220 11.04 12.49 2.51
CA SER A 220 11.07 13.77 1.81
C SER A 220 10.04 14.71 2.43
N SER A 221 10.51 15.74 3.17
CA SER A 221 9.67 16.78 3.79
C SER A 221 8.42 16.19 4.49
N PHE A 222 7.25 16.24 3.85
CA PHE A 222 5.96 15.79 4.39
C PHE A 222 5.63 14.32 4.11
N TYR A 223 6.41 13.62 3.31
CA TYR A 223 6.26 12.18 3.08
C TYR A 223 7.30 11.41 3.88
N LYS A 224 6.84 10.47 4.70
CA LYS A 224 7.69 9.57 5.49
C LYS A 224 7.09 8.18 5.45
N SER A 225 7.76 7.27 4.79
CA SER A 225 7.36 5.87 4.66
C SER A 225 8.58 4.97 4.75
N HIS A 226 8.40 3.74 5.17
CA HIS A 226 9.46 2.77 5.34
C HIS A 226 9.07 1.48 4.63
N ALA A 227 9.86 1.07 3.64
CA ALA A 227 9.69 -0.18 2.93
C ALA A 227 10.37 -1.32 3.66
N LEU A 228 9.71 -2.47 3.69
CA LEU A 228 10.22 -3.72 4.24
C LEU A 228 9.89 -4.86 3.27
N GLU A 229 10.87 -5.71 3.03
CA GLU A 229 10.72 -6.92 2.24
C GLU A 229 10.66 -8.13 3.17
N LEU A 230 9.70 -9.00 2.91
CA LEU A 230 9.62 -10.35 3.48
C LEU A 230 9.85 -11.34 2.35
N LEU A 231 10.76 -12.30 2.56
CA LEU A 231 11.13 -13.34 1.62
C LEU A 231 10.66 -14.68 2.15
N ARG A 232 10.02 -15.48 1.30
CA ARG A 232 9.65 -16.84 1.64
C ARG A 232 10.92 -17.71 1.68
N ARG A 233 11.05 -18.49 2.74
CA ARG A 233 12.17 -19.44 2.91
C ARG A 233 11.99 -20.68 2.05
#